data_9ded1052bd414346d0e4b2a6afe8c855
#
_entry.id   9ded1052bd414346d0e4b2a6afe8c855
#
_cell.length_a   1.000
_cell.length_b   1.000
_cell.length_c   1.000
_cell.angle_alpha   90.00
_cell.angle_beta   90.00
_cell.angle_gamma   90.00
#
_symmetry.space_group_name_H-M   'P 1'
#
loop_
_entity.id
_entity.type
_entity.pdbx_description
1 polymer ?
#
loop_
_entity_poly.entity_id
_entity_poly.type
_entity_poly.pdbx_seq_one_letter_code
_entity_poly.pdbx_strand_id
1 'polypeptide(L)'
;MKDDTAGFALGPERLEALSASAGAEGLGQAMEGAHQIARRTGVPCHDLLVVLGSGAADALASWSEPAASLRLSDLPGVMVPVAPGHEDRLDSYVVARGRKMAGQEVGGEWRVLVARGRTHLYEGHGPGPVVALSRIAAAAGVREAVLVNAGGCLRSWHIGEVMTITDHLNLTGSSPFDGPVFTDMRSVWDGELAGALGS
;
A
#
# COMPACT_ATOMS: atom_id res chain seq x y z
N MET A 1 23.73 -13.14 19.18
CA MET A 1 22.64 -12.88 18.23
C MET A 1 21.62 -12.07 19.01
N LYS A 2 21.63 -10.73 18.87
CA LYS A 2 20.69 -9.85 19.56
C LYS A 2 19.33 -10.04 18.92
N ASP A 3 18.33 -10.24 19.77
CA ASP A 3 16.94 -10.38 19.41
C ASP A 3 16.45 -9.05 18.82
N ASP A 4 16.41 -8.95 17.48
CA ASP A 4 16.05 -7.74 16.71
C ASP A 4 14.54 -7.60 16.54
N THR A 5 13.73 -8.25 17.39
CA THR A 5 12.26 -8.20 17.33
C THR A 5 11.66 -6.95 17.98
N ALA A 6 12.47 -6.03 18.50
CA ALA A 6 12.02 -4.89 19.29
C ALA A 6 11.37 -3.73 18.51
N GLY A 7 11.20 -3.81 17.17
CA GLY A 7 10.70 -2.72 16.34
C GLY A 7 9.34 -2.93 15.66
N PHE A 8 8.85 -4.16 15.57
CA PHE A 8 7.63 -4.53 14.82
C PHE A 8 6.54 -5.06 15.74
N ALA A 9 5.98 -4.22 16.58
CA ALA A 9 4.78 -4.59 17.31
C ALA A 9 3.52 -4.16 16.52
N LEU A 10 3.10 -4.99 15.57
CA LEU A 10 1.68 -5.02 15.24
C LEU A 10 0.94 -5.31 16.54
N GLY A 11 0.00 -4.44 16.93
CA GLY A 11 -0.87 -4.77 18.06
C GLY A 11 -1.57 -6.12 17.82
N PRO A 12 -1.92 -6.86 18.86
CA PRO A 12 -2.46 -8.22 18.75
C PRO A 12 -3.68 -8.29 17.84
N GLU A 13 -4.56 -7.32 17.87
CA GLU A 13 -5.76 -7.23 17.02
C GLU A 13 -5.41 -7.16 15.52
N ARG A 14 -4.42 -6.35 15.14
CA ARG A 14 -3.98 -6.23 13.74
C ARG A 14 -3.25 -7.48 13.26
N LEU A 15 -2.48 -8.10 14.13
CA LEU A 15 -1.82 -9.36 13.82
C LEU A 15 -2.84 -10.48 13.61
N GLU A 16 -3.89 -10.55 14.43
CA GLU A 16 -4.97 -11.49 14.29
C GLU A 16 -5.74 -11.28 12.98
N ALA A 17 -6.10 -10.03 12.66
CA ALA A 17 -6.77 -9.69 11.41
C ALA A 17 -5.92 -10.04 10.17
N LEU A 18 -4.61 -9.75 10.20
CA LEU A 18 -3.70 -10.10 9.12
C LEU A 18 -3.57 -11.63 8.99
N SER A 19 -3.46 -12.36 10.08
CA SER A 19 -3.40 -13.82 10.11
C SER A 19 -4.67 -14.44 9.54
N ALA A 20 -5.84 -13.96 9.95
CA ALA A 20 -7.13 -14.44 9.46
C ALA A 20 -7.32 -14.20 7.96
N SER A 21 -6.80 -13.07 7.44
CA SER A 21 -6.96 -12.71 6.02
C SER A 21 -5.93 -13.36 5.08
N ALA A 22 -4.75 -13.69 5.59
CA ALA A 22 -3.61 -14.11 4.78
C ALA A 22 -3.27 -15.61 4.86
N GLY A 23 -3.86 -16.32 5.83
CA GLY A 23 -3.41 -17.68 6.15
C GLY A 23 -1.98 -17.70 6.70
N ALA A 24 -1.49 -18.88 7.05
CA ALA A 24 -0.16 -19.03 7.68
C ALA A 24 0.98 -18.65 6.73
N GLU A 25 0.90 -19.04 5.47
CA GLU A 25 1.93 -18.74 4.47
C GLU A 25 1.96 -17.24 4.14
N GLY A 26 0.82 -16.64 3.85
CA GLY A 26 0.72 -15.22 3.55
C GLY A 26 1.12 -14.34 4.72
N LEU A 27 0.83 -14.74 5.96
CA LEU A 27 1.32 -14.05 7.16
C LEU A 27 2.85 -14.12 7.24
N GLY A 28 3.45 -15.31 7.03
CA GLY A 28 4.90 -15.48 7.04
C GLY A 28 5.59 -14.59 6.00
N GLN A 29 5.07 -14.57 4.77
CA GLN A 29 5.55 -13.70 3.70
C GLN A 29 5.41 -12.21 4.06
N ALA A 30 4.28 -11.80 4.64
CA ALA A 30 4.05 -10.42 5.05
C ALA A 30 5.04 -9.95 6.11
N MET A 31 5.27 -10.75 7.14
CA MET A 31 6.22 -10.44 8.20
C MET A 31 7.67 -10.38 7.70
N GLU A 32 8.08 -11.34 6.88
CA GLU A 32 9.43 -11.32 6.29
C GLU A 32 9.62 -10.11 5.37
N GLY A 33 8.63 -9.79 4.53
CA GLY A 33 8.67 -8.60 3.68
C GLY A 33 8.79 -7.31 4.49
N ALA A 34 8.04 -7.18 5.58
CA ALA A 34 8.13 -6.05 6.49
C ALA A 34 9.53 -5.92 7.12
N HIS A 35 10.12 -7.03 7.56
CA HIS A 35 11.50 -7.05 8.06
C HIS A 35 12.51 -6.65 6.98
N GLN A 36 12.32 -7.09 5.73
CA GLN A 36 13.20 -6.69 4.63
C GLN A 36 13.10 -5.18 4.36
N ILE A 37 11.89 -4.61 4.34
CA ILE A 37 11.69 -3.17 4.20
C ILE A 37 12.43 -2.43 5.31
N ALA A 38 12.25 -2.84 6.57
CA ALA A 38 12.91 -2.20 7.71
C ALA A 38 14.44 -2.24 7.62
N ARG A 39 15.00 -3.40 7.27
CA ARG A 39 16.46 -3.53 7.10
C ARG A 39 17.01 -2.67 5.96
N ARG A 40 16.28 -2.59 4.83
CA ARG A 40 16.73 -1.86 3.64
C ARG A 40 16.57 -0.35 3.79
N THR A 41 15.51 0.10 4.47
CA THR A 41 15.19 1.53 4.63
C THR A 41 15.74 2.14 5.91
N GLY A 42 16.08 1.31 6.91
CA GLY A 42 16.40 1.77 8.27
C GLY A 42 15.16 2.28 9.02
N VAL A 43 13.97 2.11 8.47
CA VAL A 43 12.69 2.58 9.02
C VAL A 43 11.87 1.38 9.48
N PRO A 44 11.68 1.18 10.78
CA PRO A 44 10.98 0.00 11.30
C PRO A 44 9.48 -0.01 10.99
N CYS A 45 8.83 1.15 10.90
CA CYS A 45 7.41 1.28 10.62
C CYS A 45 7.13 2.41 9.63
N HIS A 46 6.13 2.21 8.79
CA HIS A 46 5.63 3.22 7.86
C HIS A 46 4.17 3.54 8.17
N ASP A 47 3.74 4.76 7.86
CA ASP A 47 2.39 5.27 8.17
C ASP A 47 1.43 5.06 7.00
N LEU A 48 1.91 5.25 5.77
CA LEU A 48 1.11 5.30 4.55
C LEU A 48 1.75 4.45 3.45
N LEU A 49 0.92 3.75 2.67
CA LEU A 49 1.29 3.16 1.39
C LEU A 49 0.62 3.95 0.25
N VAL A 50 1.41 4.34 -0.74
CA VAL A 50 0.90 4.85 -2.03
C VAL A 50 1.28 3.85 -3.11
N VAL A 51 0.30 3.36 -3.86
CA VAL A 51 0.54 2.50 -5.03
C VAL A 51 0.21 3.27 -6.28
N LEU A 52 1.22 3.63 -7.04
CA LEU A 52 1.05 4.31 -8.31
C LEU A 52 0.58 3.33 -9.38
N GLY A 53 -0.30 3.77 -10.24
CA GLY A 53 -0.80 3.03 -11.39
C GLY A 53 -0.39 3.67 -12.70
N SER A 54 -0.89 3.11 -13.80
CA SER A 54 -0.65 3.63 -15.14
C SER A 54 -1.05 5.10 -15.25
N GLY A 55 -0.15 5.92 -15.80
CA GLY A 55 -0.35 7.37 -15.94
C GLY A 55 0.01 8.21 -14.71
N ALA A 56 0.42 7.60 -13.59
CA ALA A 56 0.78 8.30 -12.36
C ALA A 56 2.30 8.37 -12.10
N ALA A 57 3.14 8.04 -13.07
CA ALA A 57 4.59 8.00 -12.89
C ALA A 57 5.16 9.33 -12.39
N ASP A 58 4.64 10.45 -12.91
CA ASP A 58 5.11 11.79 -12.59
C ASP A 58 4.38 12.45 -11.40
N ALA A 59 3.44 11.74 -10.78
CA ALA A 59 2.64 12.30 -9.67
C ALA A 59 3.49 12.80 -8.50
N LEU A 60 4.69 12.26 -8.33
CA LEU A 60 5.62 12.63 -7.27
C LEU A 60 6.85 13.40 -7.79
N ALA A 61 6.81 13.97 -8.99
CA ALA A 61 7.94 14.70 -9.57
C ALA A 61 8.40 15.91 -8.73
N SER A 62 7.49 16.46 -7.89
CA SER A 62 7.81 17.55 -6.96
C SER A 62 8.33 17.08 -5.59
N TRP A 63 8.34 15.78 -5.32
CA TRP A 63 8.86 15.25 -4.07
C TRP A 63 10.40 15.24 -4.11
N SER A 64 11.00 15.26 -2.92
CA SER A 64 12.45 15.05 -2.77
C SER A 64 12.82 13.62 -3.21
N GLU A 65 14.12 13.37 -3.35
CA GLU A 65 14.60 11.99 -3.54
C GLU A 65 14.15 11.10 -2.37
N PRO A 66 13.83 9.83 -2.64
CA PRO A 66 13.49 8.88 -1.57
C PRO A 66 14.70 8.64 -0.65
N ALA A 67 14.42 8.46 0.64
CA ALA A 67 15.44 8.12 1.61
C ALA A 67 16.06 6.74 1.34
N ALA A 68 15.28 5.81 0.78
CA ALA A 68 15.76 4.51 0.34
C ALA A 68 14.84 3.93 -0.74
N SER A 69 15.40 3.03 -1.56
CA SER A 69 14.67 2.31 -2.61
C SER A 69 15.05 0.83 -2.59
N LEU A 70 14.09 -0.03 -2.96
CA LEU A 70 14.29 -1.46 -3.15
C LEU A 70 13.41 -1.96 -4.30
N ARG A 71 13.69 -3.18 -4.79
CA ARG A 71 12.83 -3.79 -5.80
C ARG A 71 11.59 -4.39 -5.14
N LEU A 72 10.43 -4.22 -5.77
CA LEU A 72 9.19 -4.89 -5.35
C LEU A 72 9.35 -6.41 -5.40
N SER A 73 9.97 -6.92 -6.45
CA SER A 73 10.20 -8.35 -6.66
C SER A 73 11.20 -8.99 -5.69
N ASP A 74 11.95 -8.22 -4.91
CA ASP A 74 12.76 -8.74 -3.80
C ASP A 74 11.89 -9.13 -2.60
N LEU A 75 10.64 -8.65 -2.54
CA LEU A 75 9.74 -8.92 -1.43
C LEU A 75 9.01 -10.26 -1.62
N PRO A 76 8.82 -11.05 -0.54
CA PRO A 76 8.16 -12.34 -0.61
C PRO A 76 6.75 -12.25 -1.19
N GLY A 77 6.45 -13.10 -2.18
CA GLY A 77 5.14 -13.19 -2.81
C GLY A 77 4.80 -12.05 -3.77
N VAL A 78 5.67 -11.05 -3.94
CA VAL A 78 5.47 -9.95 -4.91
C VAL A 78 6.12 -10.32 -6.24
N MET A 79 5.37 -10.18 -7.33
CA MET A 79 5.88 -10.44 -8.68
C MET A 79 6.47 -9.17 -9.30
N VAL A 80 7.35 -9.35 -10.29
CA VAL A 80 7.83 -8.25 -11.11
C VAL A 80 6.65 -7.62 -11.83
N PRO A 81 6.38 -6.31 -11.68
CA PRO A 81 5.33 -5.64 -12.44
C PRO A 81 5.64 -5.68 -13.94
N VAL A 82 4.68 -6.09 -14.77
CA VAL A 82 4.86 -6.19 -16.23
C VAL A 82 4.00 -5.21 -17.01
N ALA A 83 3.06 -4.52 -16.34
CA ALA A 83 2.20 -3.54 -17.00
C ALA A 83 3.00 -2.32 -17.49
N PRO A 84 2.70 -1.77 -18.68
CA PRO A 84 3.37 -0.56 -19.18
C PRO A 84 3.28 0.61 -18.20
N GLY A 85 4.40 1.28 -17.97
CA GLY A 85 4.49 2.42 -17.04
C GLY A 85 4.61 2.01 -15.56
N HIS A 86 4.74 0.72 -15.26
CA HIS A 86 5.04 0.23 -13.92
C HIS A 86 6.53 -0.07 -13.78
N GLU A 87 7.09 0.30 -12.64
CA GLU A 87 8.48 0.01 -12.28
C GLU A 87 8.53 -1.04 -11.18
N ASP A 88 9.52 -1.92 -11.21
CA ASP A 88 9.83 -2.86 -10.14
C ASP A 88 10.57 -2.14 -9.01
N ARG A 89 9.87 -1.18 -8.36
CA ARG A 89 10.47 -0.28 -7.39
C ARG A 89 9.52 0.09 -6.27
N LEU A 90 10.03 0.02 -5.04
CA LEU A 90 9.39 0.50 -3.82
C LEU A 90 10.31 1.54 -3.18
N ASP A 91 9.83 2.75 -3.02
CA ASP A 91 10.54 3.86 -2.41
C ASP A 91 10.05 4.12 -0.98
N SER A 92 10.97 4.48 -0.09
CA SER A 92 10.65 4.98 1.25
C SER A 92 10.96 6.47 1.33
N TYR A 93 9.95 7.25 1.68
CA TYR A 93 10.04 8.70 1.85
C TYR A 93 9.83 9.10 3.30
N VAL A 94 10.48 10.19 3.69
CA VAL A 94 10.18 10.94 4.90
C VAL A 94 9.63 12.29 4.48
N VAL A 95 8.36 12.55 4.78
CA VAL A 95 7.64 13.75 4.36
C VAL A 95 7.19 14.53 5.59
N ALA A 96 7.53 15.82 5.65
CA ALA A 96 7.12 16.66 6.76
C ALA A 96 5.58 16.74 6.85
N ARG A 97 5.05 16.57 8.05
CA ARG A 97 3.63 16.83 8.35
C ARG A 97 3.38 18.33 8.37
N GLY A 98 2.96 18.89 7.26
CA GLY A 98 2.54 20.28 7.18
C GLY A 98 1.14 20.49 7.78
N ARG A 99 1.00 20.51 9.10
CA ARG A 99 -0.26 20.88 9.76
C ARG A 99 -0.08 22.17 10.54
N LYS A 100 -0.71 23.25 10.06
CA LYS A 100 -0.87 24.49 10.86
C LYS A 100 -2.09 24.32 11.76
N MET A 101 -1.90 24.15 13.05
CA MET A 101 -2.95 24.33 14.05
C MET A 101 -2.70 25.65 14.81
N ALA A 102 -3.67 26.55 14.77
CA ALA A 102 -3.65 27.83 15.49
C ALA A 102 -2.35 28.66 15.27
N GLY A 103 -1.79 28.66 14.05
CA GLY A 103 -0.60 29.41 13.72
C GLY A 103 0.74 28.76 14.11
N GLN A 104 0.73 27.59 14.75
CA GLN A 104 1.93 26.81 15.04
C GLN A 104 2.03 25.61 14.10
N GLU A 105 3.22 25.39 13.53
CA GLU A 105 3.53 24.14 12.86
C GLU A 105 3.60 23.01 13.88
N VAL A 106 2.62 22.10 13.86
CA VAL A 106 2.70 20.88 14.66
C VAL A 106 3.62 19.93 13.91
N GLY A 107 4.87 19.91 14.32
CA GLY A 107 5.93 19.11 13.72
C GLY A 107 5.66 17.62 13.84
N GLY A 108 5.98 16.90 12.80
CA GLY A 108 5.96 15.45 12.69
C GLY A 108 6.36 15.07 11.27
N GLU A 109 6.66 13.79 11.05
CA GLU A 109 7.01 13.26 9.75
C GLU A 109 6.04 12.13 9.41
N TRP A 110 5.70 12.02 8.13
CA TRP A 110 5.09 10.85 7.54
C TRP A 110 6.18 9.96 6.94
N ARG A 111 6.13 8.69 7.25
CA ARG A 111 6.96 7.68 6.62
C ARG A 111 6.11 6.95 5.59
N VAL A 112 6.41 7.21 4.33
CA VAL A 112 5.55 6.80 3.22
C VAL A 112 6.27 5.77 2.35
N LEU A 113 5.64 4.63 2.14
CA LEU A 113 6.03 3.68 1.10
C LEU A 113 5.34 4.06 -0.20
N VAL A 114 6.09 4.15 -1.27
CA VAL A 114 5.57 4.39 -2.62
C VAL A 114 5.96 3.23 -3.53
N ALA A 115 4.98 2.44 -3.92
CA ALA A 115 5.16 1.41 -4.95
C ALA A 115 4.93 2.04 -6.32
N ARG A 116 5.95 1.97 -7.19
CA ARG A 116 5.88 2.50 -8.55
C ARG A 116 5.28 1.51 -9.55
N GLY A 117 4.78 0.40 -9.06
CA GLY A 117 4.12 -0.63 -9.82
C GLY A 117 3.41 -1.62 -8.91
N ARG A 118 2.69 -2.54 -9.52
CA ARG A 118 1.99 -3.63 -8.82
C ARG A 118 1.72 -4.80 -9.75
N THR A 119 1.45 -5.96 -9.15
CA THR A 119 0.92 -7.13 -9.85
C THR A 119 -0.57 -6.96 -10.10
N HIS A 120 -1.06 -7.41 -11.27
CA HIS A 120 -2.48 -7.38 -11.61
C HIS A 120 -3.07 -8.78 -11.71
N LEU A 121 -4.36 -8.92 -11.39
CA LEU A 121 -5.03 -10.20 -11.43
C LEU A 121 -5.03 -10.84 -12.85
N TYR A 122 -5.11 -10.00 -13.91
CA TYR A 122 -5.09 -10.44 -15.29
C TYR A 122 -3.72 -11.02 -15.74
N GLU A 123 -2.66 -10.85 -14.96
CA GLU A 123 -1.36 -11.46 -15.23
C GLU A 123 -1.34 -12.98 -14.98
N GLY A 124 -2.40 -13.52 -14.37
CA GLY A 124 -2.61 -14.96 -14.21
C GLY A 124 -1.91 -15.61 -13.01
N HIS A 125 -1.29 -14.81 -12.13
CA HIS A 125 -0.61 -15.32 -10.93
C HIS A 125 -1.55 -15.63 -9.76
N GLY A 126 -2.86 -15.41 -9.94
CA GLY A 126 -3.85 -15.53 -8.88
C GLY A 126 -3.86 -14.34 -7.90
N PRO A 127 -4.75 -14.37 -6.90
CA PRO A 127 -4.94 -13.24 -5.99
C PRO A 127 -3.79 -13.04 -4.99
N GLY A 128 -3.08 -14.10 -4.59
CA GLY A 128 -2.01 -14.02 -3.60
C GLY A 128 -0.96 -12.95 -3.92
N PRO A 129 -0.27 -13.00 -5.08
CA PRO A 129 0.70 -11.97 -5.48
C PRO A 129 0.10 -10.58 -5.64
N VAL A 130 -1.17 -10.44 -6.02
CA VAL A 130 -1.84 -9.15 -6.16
C VAL A 130 -1.96 -8.43 -4.82
N VAL A 131 -2.22 -9.16 -3.74
CA VAL A 131 -2.41 -8.60 -2.40
C VAL A 131 -1.16 -8.64 -1.53
N ALA A 132 -0.08 -9.29 -1.98
CA ALA A 132 1.14 -9.50 -1.19
C ALA A 132 1.72 -8.19 -0.67
N LEU A 133 1.84 -7.16 -1.52
CA LEU A 133 2.37 -5.86 -1.10
C LEU A 133 1.50 -5.21 -0.02
N SER A 134 0.18 -5.27 -0.13
CA SER A 134 -0.74 -4.70 0.87
C SER A 134 -0.59 -5.40 2.23
N ARG A 135 -0.44 -6.73 2.23
CA ARG A 135 -0.19 -7.53 3.44
C ARG A 135 1.16 -7.18 4.07
N ILE A 136 2.21 -7.03 3.26
CA ILE A 136 3.54 -6.61 3.71
C ILE A 136 3.49 -5.19 4.30
N ALA A 137 2.81 -4.26 3.65
CA ALA A 137 2.65 -2.90 4.14
C ALA A 137 1.88 -2.87 5.48
N ALA A 138 0.82 -3.65 5.61
CA ALA A 138 0.10 -3.81 6.88
C ALA A 138 1.02 -4.35 7.99
N ALA A 139 1.86 -5.35 7.68
CA ALA A 139 2.87 -5.88 8.60
C ALA A 139 3.94 -4.83 8.95
N ALA A 140 4.32 -3.96 8.01
CA ALA A 140 5.25 -2.84 8.22
C ALA A 140 4.63 -1.64 8.98
N GLY A 141 3.42 -1.78 9.51
CA GLY A 141 2.78 -0.77 10.35
C GLY A 141 1.86 0.21 9.61
N VAL A 142 1.79 0.15 8.29
CA VAL A 142 0.92 1.00 7.46
C VAL A 142 -0.54 0.89 7.89
N ARG A 143 -1.19 2.04 8.07
CA ARG A 143 -2.59 2.13 8.50
C ARG A 143 -3.50 2.59 7.38
N GLU A 144 -2.98 3.34 6.44
CA GLU A 144 -3.71 3.94 5.34
C GLU A 144 -3.03 3.59 4.02
N ALA A 145 -3.82 3.41 2.96
CA ALA A 145 -3.30 3.16 1.63
C ALA A 145 -4.04 4.01 0.59
N VAL A 146 -3.28 4.61 -0.32
CA VAL A 146 -3.79 5.27 -1.52
C VAL A 146 -3.43 4.42 -2.73
N LEU A 147 -4.44 3.86 -3.38
CA LEU A 147 -4.29 3.02 -4.56
C LEU A 147 -4.71 3.80 -5.79
N VAL A 148 -3.76 4.11 -6.66
CA VAL A 148 -4.03 4.85 -7.90
C VAL A 148 -4.14 3.88 -9.07
N ASN A 149 -5.16 4.03 -9.90
CA ASN A 149 -5.33 3.23 -11.11
C ASN A 149 -5.97 4.05 -12.25
N ALA A 150 -5.65 3.72 -13.47
CA ALA A 150 -6.41 4.16 -14.61
C ALA A 150 -7.70 3.34 -14.73
N GLY A 151 -8.80 3.99 -15.11
CA GLY A 151 -10.08 3.33 -15.27
C GLY A 151 -10.85 3.86 -16.48
N GLY A 152 -11.68 3.01 -17.09
CA GLY A 152 -12.64 3.43 -18.09
C GLY A 152 -13.85 4.06 -17.43
N CYS A 153 -14.24 5.24 -17.87
CA CYS A 153 -15.43 5.92 -17.36
C CYS A 153 -16.65 5.60 -18.24
N LEU A 154 -17.78 5.28 -17.60
CA LEU A 154 -19.07 5.07 -18.29
C LEU A 154 -19.87 6.36 -18.47
N ARG A 155 -19.33 7.49 -18.04
CA ARG A 155 -19.92 8.82 -18.17
C ARG A 155 -19.04 9.71 -19.05
N SER A 156 -19.56 10.85 -19.47
CA SER A 156 -18.80 11.86 -20.22
C SER A 156 -17.88 12.62 -19.28
N TRP A 157 -16.67 12.12 -19.13
CA TRP A 157 -15.59 12.74 -18.39
C TRP A 157 -14.42 13.06 -19.33
N HIS A 158 -13.63 14.06 -18.98
CA HIS A 158 -12.41 14.36 -19.74
C HIS A 158 -11.29 13.40 -19.33
N ILE A 159 -10.46 13.03 -20.29
CA ILE A 159 -9.27 12.24 -20.01
C ILE A 159 -8.35 13.03 -19.08
N GLY A 160 -7.92 12.42 -18.00
CA GLY A 160 -7.08 13.04 -16.99
C GLY A 160 -7.83 13.55 -15.76
N GLU A 161 -9.15 13.53 -15.77
CA GLU A 161 -9.91 13.78 -14.54
C GLU A 161 -9.66 12.67 -13.52
N VAL A 162 -9.58 13.06 -12.25
CA VAL A 162 -9.36 12.15 -11.11
C VAL A 162 -10.68 12.00 -10.36
N MET A 163 -11.04 10.76 -10.06
CA MET A 163 -12.17 10.48 -9.21
C MET A 163 -11.74 9.67 -7.99
N THR A 164 -12.36 9.95 -6.86
CA THR A 164 -12.22 9.15 -5.65
C THR A 164 -13.25 8.03 -5.65
N ILE A 165 -12.82 6.80 -5.48
CA ILE A 165 -13.69 5.63 -5.39
C ILE A 165 -14.29 5.58 -3.99
N THR A 166 -15.63 5.55 -3.90
CA THR A 166 -16.36 5.48 -2.62
C THR A 166 -17.03 4.14 -2.40
N ASP A 167 -17.17 3.32 -3.46
CA ASP A 167 -17.72 1.97 -3.39
C ASP A 167 -17.29 1.16 -4.62
N HIS A 168 -17.43 -0.17 -4.56
CA HIS A 168 -17.05 -1.05 -5.65
C HIS A 168 -17.84 -2.36 -5.67
N LEU A 169 -17.90 -2.97 -6.83
CA LEU A 169 -18.40 -4.31 -7.04
C LEU A 169 -17.26 -5.23 -7.47
N ASN A 170 -17.04 -6.31 -6.72
CA ASN A 170 -16.07 -7.32 -7.11
C ASN A 170 -16.72 -8.31 -8.09
N LEU A 171 -16.47 -8.13 -9.37
CA LEU A 171 -16.97 -9.01 -10.46
C LEU A 171 -15.89 -9.99 -10.97
N THR A 172 -14.74 -10.08 -10.30
CA THR A 172 -13.62 -10.93 -10.74
C THR A 172 -13.84 -12.41 -10.47
N GLY A 173 -14.76 -12.77 -9.58
CA GLY A 173 -14.92 -14.15 -9.09
C GLY A 173 -13.79 -14.62 -8.17
N SER A 174 -12.86 -13.73 -7.79
CA SER A 174 -11.72 -14.02 -6.93
C SER A 174 -11.83 -13.27 -5.60
N SER A 175 -11.26 -13.84 -4.54
CA SER A 175 -11.18 -13.22 -3.23
C SER A 175 -9.72 -12.85 -2.91
N PRO A 176 -9.49 -11.69 -2.27
CA PRO A 176 -8.17 -11.35 -1.73
C PRO A 176 -7.83 -12.13 -0.45
N PHE A 177 -8.81 -12.79 0.13
CA PHE A 177 -8.67 -13.54 1.38
C PHE A 177 -8.36 -15.00 1.13
N ASP A 178 -7.61 -15.60 2.05
CA ASP A 178 -7.27 -17.01 2.05
C ASP A 178 -8.34 -17.76 2.87
N GLY A 179 -9.20 -18.53 2.19
CA GLY A 179 -10.31 -19.25 2.80
C GLY A 179 -11.56 -18.38 3.09
N PRO A 180 -12.49 -18.90 3.89
CA PRO A 180 -13.77 -18.24 4.19
C PRO A 180 -13.58 -17.17 5.28
N VAL A 181 -13.27 -15.96 4.87
CA VAL A 181 -13.16 -14.80 5.78
C VAL A 181 -14.44 -13.98 5.70
N PHE A 182 -15.10 -13.83 6.85
CA PHE A 182 -16.30 -12.99 6.99
C PHE A 182 -15.89 -11.67 7.63
N THR A 183 -15.78 -10.63 6.81
CA THR A 183 -15.44 -9.28 7.27
C THR A 183 -16.39 -8.26 6.65
N ASP A 184 -16.63 -7.19 7.38
CA ASP A 184 -17.45 -6.07 6.88
C ASP A 184 -16.65 -5.22 5.90
N MET A 185 -17.05 -5.23 4.63
CA MET A 185 -16.41 -4.47 3.55
C MET A 185 -17.06 -3.11 3.28
N ARG A 186 -18.09 -2.71 4.05
CA ARG A 186 -18.83 -1.46 3.81
C ARG A 186 -17.99 -0.20 4.07
N SER A 187 -16.97 -0.30 4.91
CA SER A 187 -16.09 0.79 5.28
C SER A 187 -14.65 0.62 4.79
N VAL A 188 -14.46 -0.12 3.69
CA VAL A 188 -13.12 -0.32 3.12
C VAL A 188 -12.55 0.95 2.50
N TRP A 189 -13.44 1.84 2.05
CA TRP A 189 -13.08 3.15 1.51
C TRP A 189 -13.22 4.20 2.62
N ASP A 190 -12.11 4.89 2.92
CA ASP A 190 -12.08 5.94 3.93
C ASP A 190 -12.77 7.20 3.42
N GLY A 191 -13.93 7.54 4.01
CA GLY A 191 -14.73 8.69 3.59
C GLY A 191 -14.10 10.04 3.95
N GLU A 192 -13.30 10.12 5.03
CA GLU A 192 -12.61 11.36 5.41
C GLU A 192 -11.44 11.63 4.46
N LEU A 193 -10.64 10.61 4.16
CA LEU A 193 -9.57 10.70 3.17
C LEU A 193 -10.13 11.01 1.78
N ALA A 194 -11.22 10.35 1.38
CA ALA A 194 -11.89 10.61 0.13
C ALA A 194 -12.35 12.07 0.01
N GLY A 195 -12.96 12.62 1.07
CA GLY A 195 -13.38 14.02 1.13
C GLY A 195 -12.20 15.00 1.05
N ALA A 196 -11.07 14.68 1.67
CA ALA A 196 -9.88 15.52 1.61
C ALA A 196 -9.21 15.53 0.23
N LEU A 197 -9.32 14.44 -0.54
CA LEU A 197 -8.77 14.33 -1.90
C LEU A 197 -9.67 14.97 -2.97
N GLY A 198 -10.97 15.12 -2.70
CA GLY A 198 -11.96 15.67 -3.62
C GLY A 198 -12.28 17.17 -3.42
N SER A 199 -11.57 17.87 -2.54
CA SER A 199 -11.78 19.29 -2.19
C SER A 199 -10.87 20.25 -2.95
#